data_2a49bfc43897c0e5faa6f30cda37fe86
#
_entry.id   2a49bfc43897c0e5faa6f30cda37fe86
#
_cell.length_a   1.000
_cell.length_b   1.000
_cell.length_c   1.000
_cell.angle_alpha   90.00
_cell.angle_beta   90.00
_cell.angle_gamma   90.00
#
_symmetry.space_group_name_H-M   'P 1'
#
loop_
_entity.id
_entity.type
_entity.pdbx_description
1 polymer ?
#
loop_
_entity_poly.entity_id
_entity_poly.type
_entity_poly.pdbx_seq_one_letter_code
_entity_poly.pdbx_strand_id
1 'polypeptide(L)'
;MTDLYYLTDDQLARIQPFFPLAHGVPRGDDRWVISGIIHVLKRGLQWRDAPREYGPHKTLYNRFKRWSERGVFDRIFTELASRDVPDQLQIDATHLKAHRTAASLAKKGIFPANIGRPKGELNSKLHAVCDGEGRPRLLCLTSGNASDFKGAAMLAPHLPPSRDLLADKGYDANWFREDLIKRGISPCIPPKRNRRQQIAYDKALYRLRHKVENMFGKLKDWRRIATRYDRCSHTFIAAIKIAAIVIWWI
;
A
#
# COMPACT_ATOMS: atom_id res chain seq x y z
N MET A 1 5.29 19.32 23.30
CA MET A 1 6.41 18.51 22.75
C MET A 1 5.81 17.43 21.85
N THR A 2 6.20 17.38 20.57
CA THR A 2 5.74 16.32 19.66
C THR A 2 6.43 15.03 20.11
N ASP A 3 5.62 14.02 20.47
CA ASP A 3 6.10 12.70 20.83
C ASP A 3 6.87 12.09 19.65
N LEU A 4 8.19 11.91 19.82
CA LEU A 4 9.09 11.38 18.80
C LEU A 4 8.94 9.87 18.73
N TYR A 5 8.76 9.34 17.52
CA TYR A 5 8.67 7.90 17.30
C TYR A 5 10.06 7.30 17.09
N TYR A 6 10.39 6.26 17.82
CA TYR A 6 11.60 5.46 17.60
C TYR A 6 11.25 3.99 17.48
N LEU A 7 11.88 3.33 16.50
CA LEU A 7 11.83 1.86 16.43
C LEU A 7 12.50 1.24 17.67
N THR A 8 11.87 0.21 18.22
CA THR A 8 12.51 -0.63 19.22
C THR A 8 13.59 -1.51 18.58
N ASP A 9 14.45 -2.14 19.38
CA ASP A 9 15.46 -3.06 18.86
C ASP A 9 14.83 -4.25 18.14
N ASP A 10 13.73 -4.80 18.67
CA ASP A 10 12.99 -5.89 18.06
C ASP A 10 12.35 -5.51 16.73
N GLN A 11 11.78 -4.30 16.65
CA GLN A 11 11.21 -3.78 15.41
C GLN A 11 12.30 -3.60 14.35
N LEU A 12 13.44 -3.02 14.73
CA LEU A 12 14.56 -2.83 13.82
C LEU A 12 15.12 -4.17 13.35
N ALA A 13 15.32 -5.13 14.24
CA ALA A 13 15.85 -6.46 13.92
C ALA A 13 15.02 -7.20 12.86
N ARG A 14 13.70 -6.98 12.82
CA ARG A 14 12.80 -7.58 11.81
C ARG A 14 13.02 -7.05 10.39
N ILE A 15 13.51 -5.82 10.24
CA ILE A 15 13.64 -5.14 8.94
C ILE A 15 15.09 -4.91 8.53
N GLN A 16 16.02 -4.89 9.47
CA GLN A 16 17.44 -4.61 9.24
C GLN A 16 18.13 -5.56 8.24
N PRO A 17 17.81 -6.88 8.20
CA PRO A 17 18.42 -7.79 7.24
C PRO A 17 18.24 -7.41 5.76
N PHE A 18 17.21 -6.60 5.47
CA PHE A 18 16.92 -6.14 4.11
C PHE A 18 17.64 -4.85 3.72
N PHE A 19 18.35 -4.22 4.67
CA PHE A 19 19.02 -2.96 4.41
C PHE A 19 20.27 -3.18 3.55
N PRO A 20 20.48 -2.34 2.52
CA PRO A 20 21.71 -2.40 1.74
C PRO A 20 22.94 -2.20 2.64
N LEU A 21 23.99 -2.94 2.38
CA LEU A 21 25.27 -2.75 3.05
C LEU A 21 25.82 -1.34 2.76
N ALA A 22 26.54 -0.79 3.74
CA ALA A 22 27.28 0.45 3.53
C ALA A 22 28.54 0.13 2.71
N HIS A 23 28.80 0.94 1.68
CA HIS A 23 30.04 0.87 0.92
C HIS A 23 30.84 2.13 1.20
N GLY A 24 32.09 1.99 1.63
CA GLY A 24 32.97 3.10 1.95
C GLY A 24 32.66 3.72 3.31
N VAL A 25 32.38 5.05 3.32
CA VAL A 25 32.11 5.79 4.57
C VAL A 25 30.92 5.22 5.33
N PRO A 26 31.04 4.98 6.65
CA PRO A 26 29.93 4.53 7.48
C PRO A 26 28.73 5.47 7.33
N ARG A 27 27.56 4.91 7.10
CA ARG A 27 26.32 5.69 7.03
C ARG A 27 25.81 5.99 8.45
N GLY A 28 25.05 7.07 8.57
CA GLY A 28 24.37 7.39 9.83
C GLY A 28 23.47 6.25 10.31
N ASP A 29 23.23 6.17 11.61
CA ASP A 29 22.48 5.13 12.28
C ASP A 29 21.12 4.89 11.59
N ASP A 30 20.89 3.66 11.14
CA ASP A 30 19.69 3.28 10.40
C ASP A 30 18.43 3.40 11.27
N ARG A 31 18.52 3.11 12.58
CA ARG A 31 17.40 3.23 13.51
C ARG A 31 16.86 4.66 13.55
N TRP A 32 17.75 5.65 13.72
CA TRP A 32 17.36 7.06 13.76
C TRP A 32 16.77 7.52 12.42
N VAL A 33 17.44 7.17 11.32
CA VAL A 33 17.02 7.58 9.98
C VAL A 33 15.67 6.97 9.62
N ILE A 34 15.45 5.68 9.87
CA ILE A 34 14.17 5.02 9.54
C ILE A 34 13.05 5.52 10.47
N SER A 35 13.33 5.70 11.77
CA SER A 35 12.37 6.30 12.70
C SER A 35 11.94 7.70 12.25
N GLY A 36 12.89 8.51 11.81
CA GLY A 36 12.61 9.85 11.26
C GLY A 36 11.77 9.80 9.97
N ILE A 37 12.06 8.86 9.07
CA ILE A 37 11.23 8.65 7.87
C ILE A 37 9.79 8.28 8.27
N ILE A 38 9.61 7.33 9.17
CA ILE A 38 8.30 6.91 9.70
C ILE A 38 7.58 8.11 10.31
N HIS A 39 8.24 8.88 11.16
CA HIS A 39 7.68 10.06 11.80
C HIS A 39 7.17 11.08 10.78
N VAL A 40 7.99 11.44 9.77
CA VAL A 40 7.62 12.37 8.70
C VAL A 40 6.40 11.86 7.92
N LEU A 41 6.36 10.57 7.57
CA LEU A 41 5.25 9.99 6.81
C LEU A 41 3.96 9.97 7.64
N LYS A 42 4.03 9.55 8.90
CA LYS A 42 2.89 9.45 9.81
C LYS A 42 2.30 10.82 10.14
N ARG A 43 3.14 11.80 10.49
CA ARG A 43 2.73 13.16 10.88
C ARG A 43 2.38 14.07 9.70
N GLY A 44 2.75 13.69 8.47
CA GLY A 44 2.48 14.50 7.27
C GLY A 44 3.39 15.70 7.10
N LEU A 45 4.58 15.68 7.71
CA LEU A 45 5.51 16.80 7.70
C LEU A 45 6.14 17.02 6.31
N GLN A 46 6.57 18.23 6.03
CA GLN A 46 7.55 18.45 4.96
C GLN A 46 8.90 17.88 5.41
N TRP A 47 9.70 17.35 4.49
CA TRP A 47 10.98 16.76 4.85
C TRP A 47 11.91 17.73 5.60
N ARG A 48 11.90 19.02 5.24
CA ARG A 48 12.69 20.06 5.91
C ARG A 48 12.26 20.31 7.36
N ASP A 49 11.03 19.98 7.71
CA ASP A 49 10.45 20.17 9.04
C ASP A 49 10.60 18.91 9.92
N ALA A 50 11.38 17.92 9.45
CA ALA A 50 11.71 16.74 10.25
C ALA A 50 12.47 17.15 11.53
N PRO A 51 12.14 16.58 12.70
CA PRO A 51 12.85 16.81 13.94
C PRO A 51 14.36 16.53 13.80
N ARG A 52 15.19 17.45 14.32
CA ARG A 52 16.65 17.38 14.21
C ARG A 52 17.26 16.19 14.94
N GLU A 53 16.55 15.66 15.91
CA GLU A 53 16.88 14.47 16.69
C GLU A 53 17.08 13.23 15.80
N TYR A 54 16.43 13.15 14.66
CA TYR A 54 16.62 12.07 13.69
C TYR A 54 17.81 12.27 12.74
N GLY A 55 18.49 13.42 12.87
CA GLY A 55 19.57 13.82 11.99
C GLY A 55 19.13 14.78 10.87
N PRO A 56 20.01 15.10 9.94
CA PRO A 56 19.73 16.05 8.86
C PRO A 56 18.57 15.60 7.97
N HIS A 57 17.61 16.46 7.74
CA HIS A 57 16.43 16.15 6.91
C HIS A 57 16.78 15.67 5.48
N LYS A 58 17.89 16.15 4.92
CA LYS A 58 18.41 15.70 3.61
C LYS A 58 18.84 14.23 3.66
N THR A 59 19.40 13.78 4.78
CA THR A 59 19.78 12.38 4.98
C THR A 59 18.53 11.49 5.00
N LEU A 60 17.48 11.88 5.72
CA LEU A 60 16.21 11.17 5.77
C LEU A 60 15.59 11.06 4.36
N TYR A 61 15.46 12.20 3.67
CA TYR A 61 14.86 12.23 2.33
C TYR A 61 15.67 11.42 1.31
N ASN A 62 17.00 11.58 1.28
CA ASN A 62 17.85 10.86 0.33
C ASN A 62 17.85 9.34 0.59
N ARG A 63 17.80 8.92 1.87
CA ARG A 63 17.67 7.52 2.25
C ARG A 63 16.33 6.97 1.78
N PHE A 64 15.22 7.64 2.11
CA PHE A 64 13.88 7.26 1.68
C PHE A 64 13.80 7.11 0.16
N LYS A 65 14.22 8.14 -0.59
CA LYS A 65 14.21 8.14 -2.05
C LYS A 65 15.02 6.98 -2.63
N ARG A 66 16.30 6.86 -2.23
CA ARG A 66 17.22 5.84 -2.75
C ARG A 66 16.76 4.42 -2.43
N TRP A 67 16.24 4.21 -1.23
CA TRP A 67 15.75 2.89 -0.84
C TRP A 67 14.42 2.54 -1.49
N SER A 68 13.57 3.53 -1.78
CA SER A 68 12.38 3.33 -2.62
C SER A 68 12.76 2.94 -4.04
N GLU A 69 13.71 3.63 -4.66
CA GLU A 69 14.22 3.33 -6.01
C GLU A 69 14.86 1.93 -6.11
N ARG A 70 15.51 1.48 -5.04
CA ARG A 70 16.13 0.14 -4.95
C ARG A 70 15.15 -0.96 -4.51
N GLY A 71 13.88 -0.67 -4.31
CA GLY A 71 12.88 -1.64 -3.90
C GLY A 71 13.09 -2.23 -2.50
N VAL A 72 13.82 -1.54 -1.59
CA VAL A 72 14.10 -2.06 -0.24
C VAL A 72 12.80 -2.26 0.53
N PHE A 73 11.91 -1.26 0.53
CA PHE A 73 10.63 -1.35 1.23
C PHE A 73 9.67 -2.36 0.58
N ASP A 74 9.82 -2.60 -0.72
CA ASP A 74 9.06 -3.66 -1.41
C ASP A 74 9.48 -5.04 -0.92
N ARG A 75 10.78 -5.31 -0.81
CA ARG A 75 11.28 -6.59 -0.29
C ARG A 75 10.86 -6.82 1.16
N ILE A 76 10.99 -5.82 2.02
CA ILE A 76 10.55 -5.92 3.43
C ILE A 76 9.06 -6.25 3.49
N PHE A 77 8.23 -5.49 2.78
CA PHE A 77 6.79 -5.72 2.77
C PHE A 77 6.44 -7.11 2.25
N THR A 78 7.00 -7.53 1.12
CA THR A 78 6.71 -8.84 0.51
C THR A 78 7.10 -9.98 1.46
N GLU A 79 8.27 -9.93 2.05
CA GLU A 79 8.73 -10.95 3.00
C GLU A 79 7.82 -11.05 4.22
N LEU A 80 7.49 -9.93 4.85
CA LEU A 80 6.62 -9.91 6.02
C LEU A 80 5.18 -10.35 5.69
N ALA A 81 4.68 -9.96 4.52
CA ALA A 81 3.34 -10.30 4.06
C ALA A 81 3.20 -11.76 3.59
N SER A 82 4.29 -12.47 3.32
CA SER A 82 4.27 -13.86 2.83
C SER A 82 4.54 -14.92 3.90
N ARG A 83 4.69 -14.55 5.16
CA ARG A 83 5.07 -15.48 6.24
C ARG A 83 4.05 -16.54 6.58
N ASP A 84 2.80 -16.29 6.28
CA ASP A 84 1.69 -17.21 6.50
C ASP A 84 0.76 -17.28 5.29
N VAL A 85 0.06 -18.38 5.13
CA VAL A 85 -0.95 -18.56 4.08
C VAL A 85 -2.31 -18.14 4.65
N PRO A 86 -2.99 -17.14 4.06
CA PRO A 86 -4.28 -16.69 4.55
C PRO A 86 -5.42 -17.62 4.12
N ASP A 87 -6.33 -17.96 5.03
CA ASP A 87 -7.55 -18.70 4.70
C ASP A 87 -8.49 -17.90 3.80
N GLN A 88 -8.50 -16.60 3.97
CA GLN A 88 -9.42 -15.69 3.32
C GLN A 88 -8.68 -14.45 2.80
N LEU A 89 -9.04 -14.03 1.60
CA LEU A 89 -8.60 -12.78 0.99
C LEU A 89 -9.75 -11.80 0.79
N GLN A 90 -9.45 -10.52 0.83
CA GLN A 90 -10.38 -9.45 0.51
C GLN A 90 -9.68 -8.48 -0.43
N ILE A 91 -10.33 -8.15 -1.55
CA ILE A 91 -9.83 -7.18 -2.52
C ILE A 91 -10.75 -5.97 -2.58
N ASP A 92 -10.15 -4.77 -2.59
CA ASP A 92 -10.87 -3.52 -2.78
C ASP A 92 -9.91 -2.42 -3.26
N ALA A 93 -10.46 -1.25 -3.56
CA ALA A 93 -9.68 -0.08 -3.96
C ALA A 93 -10.19 1.19 -3.28
N THR A 94 -9.26 2.10 -2.98
CA THR A 94 -9.59 3.40 -2.41
C THR A 94 -8.88 4.53 -3.14
N HIS A 95 -9.53 5.70 -3.19
CA HIS A 95 -8.90 6.92 -3.69
C HIS A 95 -8.06 7.58 -2.61
N LEU A 96 -6.86 8.01 -2.99
CA LEU A 96 -5.95 8.78 -2.18
C LEU A 96 -5.77 10.15 -2.82
N LYS A 97 -6.14 11.20 -2.09
CA LYS A 97 -6.06 12.59 -2.57
C LYS A 97 -4.62 12.95 -2.93
N ALA A 98 -4.42 13.55 -4.10
CA ALA A 98 -3.11 14.03 -4.52
C ALA A 98 -3.06 15.56 -4.46
N HIS A 99 -2.11 16.09 -3.70
CA HIS A 99 -1.87 17.52 -3.67
C HIS A 99 -1.37 18.01 -5.05
N ARG A 100 -1.64 19.25 -5.41
CA ARG A 100 -1.22 19.84 -6.70
C ARG A 100 0.29 19.69 -6.99
N THR A 101 1.13 19.71 -5.96
CA THR A 101 2.58 19.52 -6.11
C THR A 101 2.96 18.11 -6.58
N ALA A 102 2.18 17.09 -6.21
CA ALA A 102 2.41 15.72 -6.66
C ALA A 102 2.20 15.58 -8.19
N ALA A 103 1.31 16.38 -8.77
CA ALA A 103 1.02 16.34 -10.20
C ALA A 103 2.01 17.17 -11.07
N SER A 104 2.92 17.93 -10.46
CA SER A 104 3.79 18.86 -11.19
C SER A 104 4.74 18.20 -12.20
N LEU A 105 5.14 16.93 -11.98
CA LEU A 105 5.98 16.16 -12.90
C LEU A 105 5.17 15.31 -13.90
N ALA A 106 3.87 15.10 -13.67
CA ALA A 106 3.02 14.33 -14.57
C ALA A 106 2.97 14.94 -15.97
N LYS A 107 3.02 16.27 -16.05
CA LYS A 107 3.05 17.03 -17.32
C LYS A 107 4.36 16.87 -18.11
N LYS A 108 5.44 16.43 -17.47
CA LYS A 108 6.77 16.29 -18.12
C LYS A 108 7.04 14.88 -18.66
N GLY A 109 6.14 13.92 -18.45
CA GLY A 109 6.23 12.56 -19.00
C GLY A 109 7.40 11.69 -18.47
N ILE A 110 8.18 12.19 -17.50
CA ILE A 110 9.45 11.58 -17.10
C ILE A 110 9.26 10.34 -16.22
N PHE A 111 8.12 10.23 -15.50
CA PHE A 111 7.80 9.07 -14.64
C PHE A 111 6.29 8.80 -14.62
N PRO A 112 5.85 7.53 -14.50
CA PRO A 112 4.44 7.23 -14.28
C PRO A 112 3.98 7.83 -12.96
N ALA A 113 3.23 8.91 -13.03
CA ALA A 113 2.74 9.59 -11.85
C ALA A 113 1.60 8.84 -11.16
N ASN A 114 0.84 8.01 -11.92
CA ASN A 114 -0.38 7.34 -11.43
C ASN A 114 -1.33 8.32 -10.73
N ILE A 115 -1.57 9.48 -11.33
CA ILE A 115 -2.51 10.51 -10.88
C ILE A 115 -3.53 10.73 -11.97
N GLY A 116 -4.80 10.69 -11.61
CA GLY A 116 -5.94 10.98 -12.48
C GLY A 116 -6.85 12.04 -11.86
N ARG A 117 -7.88 12.45 -12.59
CA ARG A 117 -8.90 13.42 -12.15
C ARG A 117 -10.31 12.83 -12.20
N PRO A 118 -10.65 11.83 -11.38
CA PRO A 118 -12.03 11.42 -11.27
C PRO A 118 -12.83 12.56 -10.61
N LYS A 119 -13.96 12.94 -11.22
CA LYS A 119 -14.85 13.99 -10.66
C LYS A 119 -14.16 15.34 -10.35
N GLY A 120 -13.13 15.70 -11.14
CA GLY A 120 -12.43 17.00 -11.01
C GLY A 120 -11.27 17.05 -10.01
N GLU A 121 -11.15 16.13 -9.08
CA GLU A 121 -10.07 16.10 -8.08
C GLU A 121 -8.87 15.24 -8.51
N LEU A 122 -7.67 15.67 -8.09
CA LEU A 122 -6.45 14.90 -8.33
C LEU A 122 -6.37 13.73 -7.34
N ASN A 123 -6.35 12.52 -7.86
CA ASN A 123 -6.29 11.30 -7.05
C ASN A 123 -5.36 10.25 -7.64
N SER A 124 -4.75 9.47 -6.76
CA SER A 124 -4.24 8.12 -7.06
C SER A 124 -5.22 7.09 -6.53
N LYS A 125 -5.30 5.93 -7.15
CA LYS A 125 -6.13 4.83 -6.67
C LYS A 125 -5.22 3.71 -6.16
N LEU A 126 -5.39 3.37 -4.88
CA LEU A 126 -4.73 2.25 -4.24
C LEU A 126 -5.63 1.04 -4.33
N HIS A 127 -5.18 0.00 -5.01
CA HIS A 127 -5.79 -1.32 -5.00
C HIS A 127 -5.03 -2.19 -4.01
N ALA A 128 -5.75 -2.94 -3.21
CA ALA A 128 -5.15 -3.77 -2.18
C ALA A 128 -5.86 -5.12 -2.05
N VAL A 129 -5.09 -6.12 -1.67
CA VAL A 129 -5.58 -7.38 -1.15
C VAL A 129 -5.13 -7.48 0.30
N CYS A 130 -6.05 -7.76 1.21
CA CYS A 130 -5.73 -8.09 2.59
C CYS A 130 -6.23 -9.49 2.95
N ASP A 131 -5.76 -10.02 4.06
CA ASP A 131 -6.25 -11.28 4.62
C ASP A 131 -7.51 -11.09 5.49
N GLY A 132 -7.98 -12.19 6.09
CA GLY A 132 -9.12 -12.21 6.97
C GLY A 132 -8.97 -11.39 8.26
N GLU A 133 -7.78 -10.93 8.60
CA GLU A 133 -7.50 -10.05 9.74
C GLU A 133 -7.33 -8.59 9.32
N GLY A 134 -7.38 -8.30 8.02
CA GLY A 134 -7.18 -6.97 7.45
C GLY A 134 -5.71 -6.58 7.33
N ARG A 135 -4.77 -7.55 7.32
CA ARG A 135 -3.35 -7.29 7.06
C ARG A 135 -3.13 -7.24 5.55
N PRO A 136 -2.53 -6.18 4.99
CA PRO A 136 -2.33 -6.05 3.56
C PRO A 136 -1.33 -7.09 3.04
N ARG A 137 -1.73 -7.83 2.01
CA ARG A 137 -0.90 -8.85 1.34
C ARG A 137 -0.33 -8.35 0.03
N LEU A 138 -1.13 -7.60 -0.72
CA LEU A 138 -0.73 -6.99 -2.00
C LEU A 138 -1.21 -5.55 -2.07
N LEU A 139 -0.37 -4.69 -2.63
CA LEU A 139 -0.67 -3.27 -2.81
C LEU A 139 -0.19 -2.81 -4.19
N CYS A 140 -1.04 -2.16 -4.96
CA CYS A 140 -0.63 -1.50 -6.19
C CYS A 140 -1.32 -0.14 -6.39
N LEU A 141 -0.67 0.75 -7.14
CA LEU A 141 -1.17 2.08 -7.46
C LEU A 141 -1.52 2.21 -8.93
N THR A 142 -2.66 2.84 -9.18
CA THR A 142 -3.05 3.30 -10.52
C THR A 142 -3.43 4.77 -10.49
N SER A 143 -3.71 5.33 -11.67
CA SER A 143 -4.35 6.66 -11.75
C SER A 143 -5.76 6.60 -11.16
N GLY A 144 -6.23 7.72 -10.59
CA GLY A 144 -7.52 7.78 -9.89
C GLY A 144 -8.74 7.41 -10.75
N ASN A 145 -8.65 7.51 -12.07
CA ASN A 145 -9.70 7.15 -13.02
C ASN A 145 -9.63 5.69 -13.51
N ALA A 146 -8.68 4.89 -13.02
CA ALA A 146 -8.60 3.48 -13.38
C ALA A 146 -9.77 2.69 -12.77
N SER A 147 -10.29 1.71 -13.53
CA SER A 147 -11.33 0.81 -13.05
C SER A 147 -10.81 -0.19 -12.01
N ASP A 148 -11.71 -0.74 -11.18
CA ASP A 148 -11.36 -1.80 -10.23
C ASP A 148 -10.89 -3.06 -10.94
N PHE A 149 -11.43 -3.36 -12.12
CA PHE A 149 -10.97 -4.46 -12.96
C PHE A 149 -9.50 -4.34 -13.39
N LYS A 150 -9.01 -3.11 -13.64
CA LYS A 150 -7.59 -2.91 -13.94
C LYS A 150 -6.73 -3.28 -12.74
N GLY A 151 -7.15 -2.88 -11.54
CA GLY A 151 -6.47 -3.26 -10.29
C GLY A 151 -6.53 -4.76 -10.05
N ALA A 152 -7.69 -5.39 -10.24
CA ALA A 152 -7.85 -6.84 -10.14
C ALA A 152 -6.91 -7.58 -11.11
N ALA A 153 -6.83 -7.17 -12.37
CA ALA A 153 -5.95 -7.78 -13.37
C ALA A 153 -4.46 -7.66 -13.01
N MET A 154 -4.06 -6.55 -12.34
CA MET A 154 -2.69 -6.37 -11.87
C MET A 154 -2.37 -7.23 -10.65
N LEU A 155 -3.33 -7.45 -9.75
CA LEU A 155 -3.11 -8.17 -8.49
C LEU A 155 -3.36 -9.67 -8.61
N ALA A 156 -4.27 -10.10 -9.49
CA ALA A 156 -4.66 -11.51 -9.63
C ALA A 156 -3.48 -12.48 -9.86
N PRO A 157 -2.46 -12.17 -10.70
CA PRO A 157 -1.31 -13.06 -10.88
C PRO A 157 -0.49 -13.32 -9.61
N HIS A 158 -0.60 -12.44 -8.61
CA HIS A 158 0.20 -12.45 -7.39
C HIS A 158 -0.59 -12.87 -6.14
N LEU A 159 -1.87 -13.26 -6.30
CA LEU A 159 -2.68 -13.70 -5.17
C LEU A 159 -2.03 -14.92 -4.50
N PRO A 160 -1.84 -14.90 -3.17
CA PRO A 160 -1.41 -16.09 -2.45
C PRO A 160 -2.52 -17.16 -2.48
N PRO A 161 -2.20 -18.44 -2.27
CA PRO A 161 -3.19 -19.49 -2.05
C PRO A 161 -4.15 -19.09 -0.93
N SER A 162 -5.45 -19.37 -1.09
CA SER A 162 -6.47 -19.06 -0.10
C SER A 162 -7.73 -19.85 -0.41
N ARG A 163 -8.58 -20.07 0.58
CA ARG A 163 -9.88 -20.72 0.37
C ARG A 163 -10.89 -19.80 -0.32
N ASP A 164 -10.99 -18.56 0.13
CA ASP A 164 -12.02 -17.63 -0.32
C ASP A 164 -11.42 -16.27 -0.69
N LEU A 165 -12.03 -15.59 -1.67
CA LEU A 165 -11.75 -14.17 -1.96
C LEU A 165 -13.05 -13.38 -1.98
N LEU A 166 -13.11 -12.37 -1.11
CA LEU A 166 -14.24 -11.45 -1.00
C LEU A 166 -13.96 -10.18 -1.80
N ALA A 167 -14.94 -9.76 -2.61
CA ALA A 167 -14.88 -8.48 -3.32
C ALA A 167 -16.28 -7.88 -3.46
N ASP A 168 -16.35 -6.58 -3.73
CA ASP A 168 -17.63 -5.95 -4.01
C ASP A 168 -18.14 -6.30 -5.42
N LYS A 169 -19.39 -5.90 -5.72
CA LYS A 169 -20.01 -6.12 -7.03
C LYS A 169 -19.27 -5.43 -8.18
N GLY A 170 -18.40 -4.46 -7.90
CA GLY A 170 -17.52 -3.82 -8.88
C GLY A 170 -16.58 -4.83 -9.53
N TYR A 171 -16.18 -5.85 -8.80
CA TYR A 171 -15.30 -6.95 -9.27
C TYR A 171 -16.04 -8.10 -9.94
N ASP A 172 -17.38 -8.04 -10.09
CA ASP A 172 -18.17 -9.10 -10.72
C ASP A 172 -17.92 -9.14 -12.25
N ALA A 173 -16.94 -9.94 -12.66
CA ALA A 173 -16.61 -10.26 -14.04
C ALA A 173 -16.30 -11.75 -14.20
N ASN A 174 -16.72 -12.35 -15.34
CA ASN A 174 -16.52 -13.78 -15.58
C ASN A 174 -15.05 -14.16 -15.52
N TRP A 175 -14.19 -13.41 -16.22
CA TRP A 175 -12.75 -13.70 -16.27
C TRP A 175 -12.12 -13.76 -14.88
N PHE A 176 -12.54 -12.86 -13.96
CA PHE A 176 -11.96 -12.80 -12.62
C PHE A 176 -12.46 -13.97 -11.75
N ARG A 177 -13.75 -14.30 -11.83
CA ARG A 177 -14.30 -15.48 -11.15
C ARG A 177 -13.65 -16.78 -11.65
N GLU A 178 -13.51 -16.93 -12.95
CA GLU A 178 -12.87 -18.09 -13.58
C GLU A 178 -11.39 -18.21 -13.20
N ASP A 179 -10.65 -17.10 -13.16
CA ASP A 179 -9.25 -17.09 -12.72
C ASP A 179 -9.13 -17.51 -11.24
N LEU A 180 -10.00 -17.02 -10.36
CA LEU A 180 -10.04 -17.43 -8.96
C LEU A 180 -10.33 -18.93 -8.83
N ILE A 181 -11.36 -19.43 -9.52
CA ILE A 181 -11.72 -20.86 -9.49
C ILE A 181 -10.57 -21.74 -10.00
N LYS A 182 -9.91 -21.35 -11.10
CA LYS A 182 -8.71 -22.05 -11.61
C LYS A 182 -7.57 -22.14 -10.60
N ARG A 183 -7.48 -21.16 -9.69
CA ARG A 183 -6.50 -21.13 -8.58
C ARG A 183 -6.98 -21.86 -7.33
N GLY A 184 -8.17 -22.47 -7.34
CA GLY A 184 -8.77 -23.11 -6.18
C GLY A 184 -9.32 -22.12 -5.15
N ILE A 185 -9.57 -20.86 -5.54
CA ILE A 185 -10.09 -19.81 -4.65
C ILE A 185 -11.59 -19.62 -4.92
N SER A 186 -12.43 -19.78 -3.92
CA SER A 186 -13.88 -19.53 -4.02
C SER A 186 -14.20 -18.03 -4.09
N PRO A 187 -14.83 -17.53 -5.16
CA PRO A 187 -15.18 -16.11 -5.27
C PRO A 187 -16.46 -15.78 -4.49
N CYS A 188 -16.34 -15.07 -3.37
CA CYS A 188 -17.47 -14.49 -2.62
C CYS A 188 -17.72 -13.06 -3.10
N ILE A 189 -18.37 -12.90 -4.25
CA ILE A 189 -18.61 -11.63 -4.93
C ILE A 189 -20.10 -11.50 -5.23
N PRO A 190 -20.82 -10.46 -4.76
CA PRO A 190 -22.21 -10.23 -5.15
C PRO A 190 -22.34 -10.02 -6.65
N PRO A 191 -23.37 -10.58 -7.31
CA PRO A 191 -23.58 -10.34 -8.72
C PRO A 191 -24.04 -8.89 -8.98
N LYS A 192 -23.68 -8.34 -10.14
CA LYS A 192 -24.24 -7.09 -10.64
C LYS A 192 -25.73 -7.26 -10.94
N ARG A 193 -26.52 -6.21 -10.69
CA ARG A 193 -27.97 -6.21 -10.94
C ARG A 193 -28.34 -6.57 -12.37
N ASN A 194 -27.54 -6.17 -13.35
CA ASN A 194 -27.77 -6.40 -14.78
C ASN A 194 -27.14 -7.71 -15.29
N ARG A 195 -26.68 -8.60 -14.40
CA ARG A 195 -26.15 -9.89 -14.79
C ARG A 195 -27.30 -10.81 -15.24
N ARG A 196 -27.17 -11.42 -16.40
CA ARG A 196 -28.20 -12.33 -16.97
C ARG A 196 -28.51 -13.51 -16.04
N GLN A 197 -27.48 -14.13 -15.51
CA GLN A 197 -27.60 -15.24 -14.55
C GLN A 197 -27.06 -14.77 -13.19
N GLN A 198 -27.93 -14.73 -12.19
CA GLN A 198 -27.54 -14.40 -10.81
C GLN A 198 -26.72 -15.53 -10.22
N ILE A 199 -25.64 -15.17 -9.54
CA ILE A 199 -24.72 -16.13 -8.89
C ILE A 199 -24.91 -16.02 -7.39
N ALA A 200 -25.20 -17.17 -6.75
CA ALA A 200 -25.26 -17.23 -5.30
C ALA A 200 -23.89 -16.96 -4.67
N TYR A 201 -23.89 -16.32 -3.53
CA TYR A 201 -22.69 -16.08 -2.73
C TYR A 201 -23.02 -16.17 -1.24
N ASP A 202 -22.03 -16.47 -0.41
CA ASP A 202 -22.21 -16.53 1.04
C ASP A 202 -22.31 -15.11 1.62
N LYS A 203 -23.54 -14.76 2.07
CA LYS A 203 -23.85 -13.45 2.66
C LYS A 203 -23.22 -13.27 4.05
N ALA A 204 -23.05 -14.38 4.82
CA ALA A 204 -22.43 -14.32 6.14
C ALA A 204 -20.93 -14.04 6.00
N LEU A 205 -20.26 -14.77 5.12
CA LEU A 205 -18.86 -14.58 4.77
C LEU A 205 -18.63 -13.15 4.20
N TYR A 206 -19.49 -12.69 3.31
CA TYR A 206 -19.39 -11.37 2.69
C TYR A 206 -19.39 -10.21 3.70
N ARG A 207 -20.08 -10.35 4.85
CA ARG A 207 -20.08 -9.32 5.91
C ARG A 207 -18.69 -9.03 6.46
N LEU A 208 -17.75 -9.97 6.35
CA LEU A 208 -16.38 -9.78 6.81
C LEU A 208 -15.58 -8.78 5.93
N ARG A 209 -16.11 -8.39 4.76
CA ARG A 209 -15.44 -7.47 3.81
C ARG A 209 -15.10 -6.10 4.41
N HIS A 210 -15.77 -5.67 5.48
CA HIS A 210 -15.44 -4.42 6.18
C HIS A 210 -13.99 -4.34 6.64
N LYS A 211 -13.27 -5.47 6.76
CA LYS A 211 -11.85 -5.48 7.21
C LYS A 211 -10.92 -4.81 6.20
N VAL A 212 -11.17 -4.92 4.89
CA VAL A 212 -10.38 -4.19 3.89
C VAL A 212 -10.63 -2.69 3.96
N GLU A 213 -11.85 -2.27 4.30
CA GLU A 213 -12.19 -0.86 4.52
C GLU A 213 -11.47 -0.31 5.76
N ASN A 214 -11.46 -1.08 6.86
CA ASN A 214 -10.71 -0.75 8.08
C ASN A 214 -9.20 -0.66 7.81
N MET A 215 -8.66 -1.55 6.99
CA MET A 215 -7.26 -1.50 6.54
C MET A 215 -6.96 -0.15 5.86
N PHE A 216 -7.81 0.27 4.92
CA PHE A 216 -7.65 1.57 4.27
C PHE A 216 -7.76 2.74 5.26
N GLY A 217 -8.66 2.65 6.24
CA GLY A 217 -8.77 3.63 7.33
C GLY A 217 -7.44 3.79 8.07
N LYS A 218 -6.88 2.69 8.58
CA LYS A 218 -5.58 2.68 9.28
C LYS A 218 -4.42 3.24 8.43
N LEU A 219 -4.38 2.93 7.13
CA LEU A 219 -3.38 3.51 6.22
C LEU A 219 -3.57 5.03 6.07
N LYS A 220 -4.82 5.51 6.01
CA LYS A 220 -5.14 6.94 5.87
C LYS A 220 -4.94 7.75 7.16
N ASP A 221 -4.80 7.11 8.32
CA ASP A 221 -4.37 7.78 9.55
C ASP A 221 -2.95 8.36 9.41
N TRP A 222 -2.18 7.85 8.47
CA TRP A 222 -0.90 8.42 8.09
C TRP A 222 -1.11 9.59 7.13
N ARG A 223 -0.86 10.81 7.60
CA ARG A 223 -1.22 12.05 6.89
C ARG A 223 -0.61 12.17 5.49
N ARG A 224 0.63 11.65 5.28
CA ARG A 224 1.24 11.65 3.93
C ARG A 224 0.67 10.59 2.99
N ILE A 225 -0.12 9.64 3.51
CA ILE A 225 -0.87 8.68 2.71
C ILE A 225 -2.26 9.23 2.40
N ALA A 226 -2.95 9.77 3.40
CA ALA A 226 -4.26 10.43 3.20
C ALA A 226 -4.19 11.52 2.13
N THR A 227 -3.09 12.30 2.12
CA THR A 227 -2.79 13.29 1.07
C THR A 227 -1.39 13.04 0.51
N ARG A 228 -1.34 12.64 -0.75
CA ARG A 228 -0.10 12.39 -1.47
C ARG A 228 0.60 13.69 -1.86
N TYR A 229 1.84 13.88 -1.42
CA TYR A 229 2.74 14.96 -1.86
C TYR A 229 3.85 14.43 -2.78
N ASP A 230 4.11 13.14 -2.78
CA ASP A 230 5.18 12.51 -3.54
C ASP A 230 4.86 12.52 -5.03
N ARG A 231 5.79 13.04 -5.83
CA ARG A 231 5.63 13.22 -7.28
C ARG A 231 5.71 11.89 -8.04
N CYS A 232 6.61 11.01 -7.60
CA CYS A 232 6.82 9.71 -8.22
C CYS A 232 5.94 8.63 -7.56
N SER A 233 5.37 7.74 -8.36
CA SER A 233 4.52 6.65 -7.86
C SER A 233 5.30 5.65 -7.01
N HIS A 234 6.58 5.36 -7.35
CA HIS A 234 7.41 4.43 -6.61
C HIS A 234 7.74 4.91 -5.19
N THR A 235 7.96 6.22 -4.98
CA THR A 235 8.16 6.76 -3.62
C THR A 235 6.85 6.75 -2.84
N PHE A 236 5.72 7.01 -3.49
CA PHE A 236 4.44 6.99 -2.80
C PHE A 236 4.00 5.59 -2.40
N ILE A 237 4.15 4.58 -3.27
CA ILE A 237 3.85 3.20 -2.88
C ILE A 237 4.81 2.70 -1.78
N ALA A 238 6.07 3.12 -1.79
CA ALA A 238 7.02 2.83 -0.72
C ALA A 238 6.57 3.43 0.62
N ALA A 239 6.04 4.67 0.62
CA ALA A 239 5.47 5.28 1.83
C ALA A 239 4.28 4.46 2.37
N ILE A 240 3.40 3.98 1.49
CA ILE A 240 2.26 3.12 1.88
C ILE A 240 2.76 1.79 2.45
N LYS A 241 3.77 1.17 1.84
CA LYS A 241 4.37 -0.09 2.33
C LYS A 241 5.06 0.10 3.68
N ILE A 242 5.77 1.22 3.90
CA ILE A 242 6.34 1.55 5.22
C ILE A 242 5.22 1.64 6.26
N ALA A 243 4.13 2.34 5.97
CA ALA A 243 3.00 2.41 6.89
C ALA A 243 2.40 1.02 7.18
N ALA A 244 2.22 0.20 6.16
CA ALA A 244 1.74 -1.16 6.31
C ALA A 244 2.69 -2.00 7.19
N ILE A 245 3.99 -1.94 6.96
CA ILE A 245 5.00 -2.63 7.78
C ILE A 245 4.87 -2.24 9.25
N VAL A 246 4.79 -0.94 9.53
CA VAL A 246 4.72 -0.43 10.92
C VAL A 246 3.39 -0.78 11.60
N ILE A 247 2.29 -0.78 10.88
CA ILE A 247 0.97 -1.01 11.48
C ILE A 247 0.72 -2.49 11.79
N TRP A 248 1.24 -3.43 10.97
CA TRP A 248 0.85 -4.83 11.06
C TRP A 248 1.97 -5.81 11.41
N TRP A 249 3.24 -5.45 11.24
CA TRP A 249 4.32 -6.41 11.40
C TRP A 249 5.47 -6.01 12.34
N ILE A 250 5.55 -4.72 12.73
CA ILE A 250 6.59 -4.28 13.67
C ILE A 250 6.05 -3.41 14.79
#